data_f5d14917e81f15d494ff8fde7644e250
#
_entry.id   f5d14917e81f15d494ff8fde7644e250
#
_cell.length_a   1.000
_cell.length_b   1.000
_cell.length_c   1.000
_cell.angle_alpha   90.00
_cell.angle_beta   90.00
_cell.angle_gamma   90.00
#
_symmetry.space_group_name_H-M   'P 1'
#
loop_
_entity.id
_entity.type
_entity.pdbx_description
1 polymer ?
#
loop_
_entity_poly.entity_id
_entity_poly.type
_entity_poly.pdbx_seq_one_letter_code
_entity_poly.pdbx_strand_id
1 'polypeptide(L)'
;MVNPEGLHSYLIRLQSFGRCRARLDGKLELLEPGDLLLFKPNEPYELRIEAEQNQLGETIVSSADYHIFLSGKWVEEWWEKYDRPQKMKVPLSEGIIGAFRQIMLEQRRISNPTPEIAEYYLRILCLDIDRNFLQQPLPTYPTYLAHRIKNYIEENAASPFKLEDAAAHVDISVSRAVHLFKETFGTSIIQYALEVRLNMARERITFSPMSLEHVAESSGFPNYNYFHKVFRKKFGMSPKQYRQASRNHGM
;
A
#
# COMPACT_ATOMS: atom_id res chain seq x y z
N MET A 1 -5.92 -8.09 -25.85
CA MET A 1 -4.88 -7.33 -26.56
C MET A 1 -3.76 -8.30 -26.86
N VAL A 2 -3.34 -8.40 -28.12
CA VAL A 2 -2.25 -9.30 -28.53
C VAL A 2 -1.27 -8.47 -29.36
N ASN A 3 -0.01 -8.47 -28.98
CA ASN A 3 1.08 -7.83 -29.70
C ASN A 3 2.26 -8.82 -29.83
N PRO A 4 2.29 -9.62 -30.89
CA PRO A 4 3.30 -10.67 -31.05
C PRO A 4 4.73 -10.13 -31.25
N GLU A 5 4.85 -8.94 -31.84
CA GLU A 5 6.15 -8.27 -32.06
C GLU A 5 6.67 -7.54 -30.81
N GLY A 6 5.85 -7.55 -29.74
CA GLY A 6 6.16 -6.85 -28.51
C GLY A 6 5.77 -5.37 -28.52
N LEU A 7 5.95 -4.73 -27.36
CA LEU A 7 5.70 -3.32 -27.17
C LEU A 7 6.97 -2.52 -27.51
N HIS A 8 6.82 -1.29 -27.98
CA HIS A 8 7.98 -0.40 -28.23
C HIS A 8 8.53 0.28 -26.96
N SER A 9 7.92 0.01 -25.83
CA SER A 9 8.26 0.62 -24.54
C SER A 9 8.28 -0.42 -23.44
N TYR A 10 8.87 -0.11 -22.30
CA TYR A 10 8.70 -0.88 -21.07
C TYR A 10 7.25 -0.80 -20.61
N LEU A 11 6.75 -1.85 -19.97
CA LEU A 11 5.41 -1.90 -19.39
C LEU A 11 5.52 -2.38 -17.94
N ILE A 12 4.97 -1.61 -17.02
CA ILE A 12 4.63 -2.03 -15.66
C ILE A 12 3.11 -2.16 -15.58
N ARG A 13 2.60 -3.34 -15.21
CA ARG A 13 1.16 -3.60 -15.07
C ARG A 13 0.87 -4.30 -13.75
N LEU A 14 -0.08 -3.77 -12.99
CA LEU A 14 -0.54 -4.30 -11.72
C LEU A 14 -2.00 -4.74 -11.83
N GLN A 15 -2.29 -6.03 -11.64
CA GLN A 15 -3.67 -6.50 -11.50
C GLN A 15 -4.20 -6.04 -10.14
N SER A 16 -5.22 -5.19 -10.13
CA SER A 16 -5.76 -4.59 -8.91
C SER A 16 -7.05 -5.24 -8.43
N PHE A 17 -7.85 -5.79 -9.34
CA PHE A 17 -9.13 -6.44 -9.03
C PHE A 17 -9.48 -7.50 -10.08
N GLY A 18 -10.23 -8.54 -9.65
CA GLY A 18 -10.67 -9.61 -10.54
C GLY A 18 -9.51 -10.42 -11.13
N ARG A 19 -9.76 -11.08 -12.26
CA ARG A 19 -8.81 -12.00 -12.90
C ARG A 19 -8.68 -11.73 -14.39
N CYS A 20 -7.51 -12.00 -14.94
CA CYS A 20 -7.26 -12.06 -16.37
C CYS A 20 -6.14 -13.04 -16.64
N ARG A 21 -5.77 -13.25 -17.91
CA ARG A 21 -4.63 -14.09 -18.28
C ARG A 21 -3.63 -13.29 -19.10
N ALA A 22 -2.34 -13.48 -18.82
CA ALA A 22 -1.26 -12.95 -19.65
C ALA A 22 -0.37 -14.07 -20.15
N ARG A 23 0.26 -13.87 -21.31
CA ARG A 23 1.28 -14.77 -21.81
C ARG A 23 2.62 -14.42 -21.17
N LEU A 24 3.17 -15.36 -20.42
CA LEU A 24 4.45 -15.27 -19.74
C LEU A 24 5.26 -16.50 -20.14
N ASP A 25 6.49 -16.31 -20.60
CA ASP A 25 7.37 -17.41 -21.06
C ASP A 25 6.66 -18.40 -22.02
N GLY A 26 5.85 -17.86 -22.92
CA GLY A 26 5.12 -18.64 -23.93
C GLY A 26 3.84 -19.31 -23.41
N LYS A 27 3.52 -19.25 -22.12
CA LYS A 27 2.31 -19.86 -21.50
C LYS A 27 1.32 -18.80 -21.08
N LEU A 28 0.02 -19.11 -21.20
CA LEU A 28 -1.05 -18.27 -20.64
C LEU A 28 -1.21 -18.56 -19.16
N GLU A 29 -0.82 -17.61 -18.32
CA GLU A 29 -0.94 -17.70 -16.88
C GLU A 29 -2.11 -16.86 -16.37
N LEU A 30 -2.75 -17.33 -15.31
CA LEU A 30 -3.78 -16.59 -14.57
C LEU A 30 -3.11 -15.48 -13.76
N LEU A 31 -3.70 -14.29 -13.82
CA LEU A 31 -3.34 -13.14 -13.00
C LEU A 31 -4.42 -12.88 -11.97
N GLU A 32 -4.00 -12.67 -10.75
CA GLU A 32 -4.83 -12.35 -9.60
C GLU A 32 -4.43 -10.99 -9.00
N PRO A 33 -5.29 -10.35 -8.18
CA PRO A 33 -4.94 -9.10 -7.53
C PRO A 33 -3.59 -9.16 -6.81
N GLY A 34 -2.75 -8.15 -7.03
CA GLY A 34 -1.38 -8.08 -6.56
C GLY A 34 -0.32 -8.68 -7.50
N ASP A 35 -0.72 -9.32 -8.62
CA ASP A 35 0.25 -9.71 -9.64
C ASP A 35 0.72 -8.48 -10.41
N LEU A 36 2.03 -8.22 -10.33
CA LEU A 36 2.74 -7.19 -11.06
C LEU A 36 3.48 -7.83 -12.23
N LEU A 37 3.29 -7.29 -13.42
CA LEU A 37 3.97 -7.71 -14.64
C LEU A 37 4.96 -6.65 -15.09
N LEU A 38 6.12 -7.11 -15.55
CA LEU A 38 7.21 -6.30 -16.06
C LEU A 38 7.59 -6.80 -17.47
N PHE A 39 7.43 -5.95 -18.49
CA PHE A 39 7.78 -6.26 -19.88
C PHE A 39 8.82 -5.26 -20.41
N LYS A 40 9.84 -5.78 -21.07
CA LYS A 40 10.82 -4.98 -21.82
C LYS A 40 10.28 -4.65 -23.24
N PRO A 41 10.84 -3.63 -23.88
CA PRO A 41 10.59 -3.40 -25.31
C PRO A 41 10.84 -4.67 -26.12
N ASN A 42 10.00 -4.91 -27.13
CA ASN A 42 10.03 -6.05 -28.05
C ASN A 42 9.78 -7.43 -27.42
N GLU A 43 9.41 -7.50 -26.15
CA GLU A 43 8.89 -8.74 -25.58
C GLU A 43 7.44 -8.96 -26.03
N PRO A 44 7.08 -10.18 -26.54
CA PRO A 44 5.70 -10.49 -26.91
C PRO A 44 4.73 -10.26 -25.76
N TYR A 45 3.65 -9.55 -26.03
CA TYR A 45 2.64 -9.22 -25.04
C TYR A 45 1.26 -9.70 -25.47
N GLU A 46 0.64 -10.51 -24.63
CA GLU A 46 -0.75 -10.95 -24.81
C GLU A 46 -1.48 -10.88 -23.48
N LEU A 47 -2.64 -10.20 -23.49
CA LEU A 47 -3.55 -10.14 -22.37
C LEU A 47 -4.94 -10.57 -22.81
N ARG A 48 -5.55 -11.48 -22.05
CA ARG A 48 -6.93 -11.95 -22.21
C ARG A 48 -7.73 -11.65 -20.97
N ILE A 49 -8.79 -10.88 -21.14
CA ILE A 49 -9.80 -10.63 -20.10
C ILE A 49 -10.98 -11.54 -20.47
N GLU A 50 -11.30 -12.46 -19.58
CA GLU A 50 -12.41 -13.41 -19.77
C GLU A 50 -13.68 -12.78 -19.17
N ALA A 51 -14.78 -12.87 -19.91
CA ALA A 51 -16.08 -12.50 -19.42
C ALA A 51 -16.67 -13.66 -18.62
N GLU A 52 -17.21 -13.38 -17.45
CA GLU A 52 -17.89 -14.35 -16.60
C GLU A 52 -19.41 -14.12 -16.65
N GLN A 53 -20.21 -15.16 -16.45
CA GLN A 53 -21.65 -15.02 -16.25
C GLN A 53 -21.94 -14.86 -14.76
N ASN A 54 -22.68 -13.80 -14.41
CA ASN A 54 -23.17 -13.63 -13.04
C ASN A 54 -24.35 -14.57 -12.75
N GLN A 55 -24.84 -14.58 -11.51
CA GLN A 55 -25.97 -15.42 -11.07
C GLN A 55 -27.29 -15.13 -11.84
N LEU A 56 -27.38 -14.02 -12.55
CA LEU A 56 -28.52 -13.62 -13.38
C LEU A 56 -28.34 -13.98 -14.86
N GLY A 57 -27.23 -14.66 -15.23
CA GLY A 57 -26.91 -15.01 -16.62
C GLY A 57 -26.37 -13.86 -17.46
N GLU A 58 -26.06 -12.71 -16.85
CA GLU A 58 -25.49 -11.57 -17.56
C GLU A 58 -23.97 -11.74 -17.70
N THR A 59 -23.44 -11.40 -18.86
CA THR A 59 -22.01 -11.39 -19.12
C THR A 59 -21.36 -10.17 -18.45
N ILE A 60 -20.52 -10.41 -17.47
CA ILE A 60 -19.78 -9.36 -16.76
C ILE A 60 -18.27 -9.53 -16.99
N VAL A 61 -17.57 -8.42 -17.10
CA VAL A 61 -16.11 -8.35 -17.09
C VAL A 61 -15.68 -7.84 -15.71
N SER A 62 -15.11 -8.75 -14.92
CA SER A 62 -14.68 -8.45 -13.55
C SER A 62 -13.15 -8.44 -13.49
N SER A 63 -12.53 -7.42 -14.10
CA SER A 63 -11.07 -7.26 -14.08
C SER A 63 -10.69 -5.78 -14.14
N ALA A 64 -9.78 -5.36 -13.27
CA ALA A 64 -9.21 -4.02 -13.30
C ALA A 64 -7.71 -4.07 -13.05
N ASP A 65 -6.98 -3.18 -13.71
CA ASP A 65 -5.54 -3.04 -13.59
C ASP A 65 -5.08 -1.59 -13.64
N TYR A 66 -3.88 -1.37 -13.15
CA TYR A 66 -3.08 -0.18 -13.40
C TYR A 66 -1.95 -0.56 -14.35
N HIS A 67 -1.69 0.25 -15.38
CA HIS A 67 -0.56 0.03 -16.27
C HIS A 67 0.06 1.35 -16.72
N ILE A 68 1.36 1.32 -16.95
CA ILE A 68 2.16 2.47 -17.39
C ILE A 68 3.14 1.99 -18.44
N PHE A 69 3.14 2.67 -19.58
CA PHE A 69 4.16 2.53 -20.61
C PHE A 69 5.30 3.52 -20.33
N LEU A 70 6.54 3.05 -20.39
CA LEU A 70 7.71 3.77 -19.93
C LEU A 70 8.81 3.76 -21.00
N SER A 71 9.57 4.85 -21.05
CA SER A 71 10.78 4.95 -21.88
C SER A 71 11.75 5.95 -21.25
N GLY A 72 13.02 5.91 -21.67
CA GLY A 72 14.05 6.85 -21.27
C GLY A 72 15.15 6.21 -20.44
N LYS A 73 16.29 6.89 -20.42
CA LYS A 73 17.56 6.39 -19.88
C LYS A 73 17.45 5.91 -18.43
N TRP A 74 16.76 6.67 -17.57
CA TRP A 74 16.59 6.29 -16.16
C TRP A 74 15.79 4.98 -16.00
N VAL A 75 14.79 4.76 -16.88
CA VAL A 75 13.98 3.52 -16.87
C VAL A 75 14.85 2.33 -17.26
N GLU A 76 15.70 2.50 -18.29
CA GLU A 76 16.66 1.49 -18.74
C GLU A 76 17.62 1.12 -17.61
N GLU A 77 18.24 2.13 -16.96
CA GLU A 77 19.14 1.95 -15.82
C GLU A 77 18.45 1.22 -14.64
N TRP A 78 17.20 1.59 -14.34
CA TRP A 78 16.43 0.89 -13.30
C TRP A 78 16.15 -0.56 -13.67
N TRP A 79 15.83 -0.82 -14.95
CA TRP A 79 15.51 -2.17 -15.43
C TRP A 79 16.73 -3.09 -15.39
N GLU A 80 17.88 -2.58 -15.72
CA GLU A 80 19.16 -3.31 -15.71
C GLU A 80 19.71 -3.57 -14.31
N LYS A 81 19.27 -2.79 -13.32
CA LYS A 81 19.79 -2.86 -11.95
C LYS A 81 19.60 -4.22 -11.29
N TYR A 82 18.50 -4.92 -11.58
CA TYR A 82 18.17 -6.22 -11.04
C TYR A 82 17.54 -7.12 -12.10
N ASP A 83 17.85 -8.40 -12.04
CA ASP A 83 17.17 -9.43 -12.86
C ASP A 83 15.83 -9.81 -12.20
N ARG A 84 14.80 -8.98 -12.44
CA ARG A 84 13.46 -9.17 -11.90
C ARG A 84 12.68 -10.16 -12.77
N PRO A 85 11.88 -11.06 -12.15
CA PRO A 85 11.00 -11.93 -12.91
C PRO A 85 9.95 -11.11 -13.64
N GLN A 86 9.49 -11.61 -14.80
CA GLN A 86 8.43 -10.98 -15.59
C GLN A 86 7.11 -10.84 -14.83
N LYS A 87 6.86 -11.74 -13.86
CA LYS A 87 5.72 -11.71 -12.95
C LYS A 87 6.20 -11.78 -11.50
N MET A 88 5.71 -10.90 -10.66
CA MET A 88 5.95 -10.93 -9.23
C MET A 88 4.71 -10.51 -8.44
N LYS A 89 4.63 -10.91 -7.18
CA LYS A 89 3.55 -10.49 -6.28
C LYS A 89 3.97 -9.24 -5.52
N VAL A 90 3.09 -8.24 -5.49
CA VAL A 90 3.27 -7.04 -4.66
C VAL A 90 2.00 -6.77 -3.84
N PRO A 91 2.12 -6.14 -2.66
CA PRO A 91 0.96 -5.74 -1.89
C PRO A 91 0.20 -4.63 -2.63
N LEU A 92 -1.13 -4.69 -2.62
CA LEU A 92 -1.99 -3.59 -3.11
C LEU A 92 -2.07 -2.49 -2.03
N SER A 93 -0.91 -1.95 -1.64
CA SER A 93 -0.79 -0.89 -0.65
C SER A 93 -1.13 0.47 -1.24
N GLU A 94 -1.52 1.43 -0.40
CA GLU A 94 -1.71 2.82 -0.83
C GLU A 94 -0.43 3.44 -1.42
N GLY A 95 0.75 3.03 -0.98
CA GLY A 95 2.02 3.45 -1.58
C GLY A 95 2.07 3.12 -3.08
N ILE A 96 1.88 1.84 -3.43
CA ILE A 96 1.93 1.37 -4.83
C ILE A 96 0.73 1.89 -5.63
N ILE A 97 -0.50 1.70 -5.14
CA ILE A 97 -1.72 2.14 -5.85
C ILE A 97 -1.75 3.67 -5.97
N GLY A 98 -1.37 4.39 -4.90
CA GLY A 98 -1.31 5.83 -4.87
C GLY A 98 -0.31 6.39 -5.89
N ALA A 99 0.87 5.77 -6.03
CA ALA A 99 1.85 6.18 -7.04
C ALA A 99 1.29 6.03 -8.47
N PHE A 100 0.64 4.90 -8.80
CA PHE A 100 -0.04 4.73 -10.09
C PHE A 100 -1.10 5.81 -10.33
N ARG A 101 -1.93 6.09 -9.32
CA ARG A 101 -2.99 7.11 -9.41
C ARG A 101 -2.41 8.51 -9.63
N GLN A 102 -1.36 8.88 -8.91
CA GLN A 102 -0.75 10.20 -9.04
C GLN A 102 -0.08 10.40 -10.41
N ILE A 103 0.61 9.39 -10.94
CA ILE A 103 1.15 9.43 -12.30
C ILE A 103 0.03 9.66 -13.32
N MET A 104 -1.08 8.92 -13.19
CA MET A 104 -2.25 9.04 -14.07
C MET A 104 -2.89 10.44 -13.99
N LEU A 105 -3.05 10.97 -12.78
CA LEU A 105 -3.64 12.29 -12.56
C LEU A 105 -2.77 13.40 -13.16
N GLU A 106 -1.45 13.31 -12.99
CA GLU A 106 -0.54 14.30 -13.54
C GLU A 106 -0.50 14.25 -15.07
N GLN A 107 -0.51 13.08 -15.68
CA GLN A 107 -0.56 12.92 -17.14
C GLN A 107 -1.88 13.41 -17.76
N ARG A 108 -2.98 13.39 -16.99
CA ARG A 108 -4.29 13.89 -17.44
C ARG A 108 -4.52 15.37 -17.16
N ARG A 109 -3.58 16.02 -16.51
CA ARG A 109 -3.68 17.45 -16.15
C ARG A 109 -3.65 18.32 -17.39
N ILE A 110 -4.71 19.09 -17.62
CA ILE A 110 -4.85 19.97 -18.79
C ILE A 110 -4.12 21.31 -18.56
N SER A 111 -4.15 21.81 -17.30
CA SER A 111 -3.55 23.10 -16.95
C SER A 111 -2.27 22.89 -16.15
N ASN A 112 -1.16 23.48 -16.60
CA ASN A 112 0.13 23.43 -15.96
C ASN A 112 0.62 22.00 -15.62
N PRO A 113 0.75 21.10 -16.61
CA PRO A 113 1.32 19.78 -16.36
C PRO A 113 2.77 19.95 -15.90
N THR A 114 3.17 19.19 -14.90
CA THR A 114 4.54 19.18 -14.37
C THR A 114 5.10 17.76 -14.54
N PRO A 115 5.72 17.46 -15.70
CA PRO A 115 6.22 16.09 -16.00
C PRO A 115 7.16 15.55 -14.93
N GLU A 116 7.90 16.41 -14.24
CA GLU A 116 8.80 16.05 -13.15
C GLU A 116 8.04 15.43 -11.97
N ILE A 117 6.80 15.86 -11.70
CA ILE A 117 5.98 15.26 -10.65
C ILE A 117 5.66 13.80 -11.00
N ALA A 118 5.24 13.54 -12.24
CA ALA A 118 4.98 12.17 -12.71
C ALA A 118 6.26 11.31 -12.65
N GLU A 119 7.41 11.87 -12.99
CA GLU A 119 8.70 11.19 -12.90
C GLU A 119 9.07 10.85 -11.44
N TYR A 120 8.88 11.75 -10.49
CA TYR A 120 9.12 11.45 -9.07
C TYR A 120 8.21 10.34 -8.54
N TYR A 121 6.92 10.35 -8.88
CA TYR A 121 6.02 9.25 -8.51
C TYR A 121 6.40 7.94 -9.19
N LEU A 122 6.87 7.96 -10.44
CA LEU A 122 7.42 6.79 -11.10
C LEU A 122 8.65 6.23 -10.37
N ARG A 123 9.58 7.10 -9.96
CA ARG A 123 10.76 6.70 -9.18
C ARG A 123 10.36 6.07 -7.83
N ILE A 124 9.38 6.66 -7.13
CA ILE A 124 8.83 6.09 -5.88
C ILE A 124 8.23 4.71 -6.14
N LEU A 125 7.41 4.57 -7.19
CA LEU A 125 6.82 3.28 -7.57
C LEU A 125 7.89 2.22 -7.83
N CYS A 126 8.90 2.56 -8.60
CA CYS A 126 10.03 1.66 -8.94
C CYS A 126 10.83 1.24 -7.69
N LEU A 127 11.07 2.17 -6.75
CA LEU A 127 11.73 1.87 -5.49
C LEU A 127 10.88 0.97 -4.58
N ASP A 128 9.56 1.14 -4.57
CA ASP A 128 8.65 0.26 -3.83
C ASP A 128 8.58 -1.14 -4.47
N ILE A 129 8.63 -1.24 -5.80
CA ILE A 129 8.76 -2.52 -6.51
C ILE A 129 10.08 -3.19 -6.12
N ASP A 130 11.21 -2.47 -6.14
CA ASP A 130 12.52 -3.00 -5.72
C ASP A 130 12.52 -3.48 -4.28
N ARG A 131 11.92 -2.72 -3.37
CA ARG A 131 11.77 -3.11 -1.96
C ARG A 131 11.02 -4.42 -1.82
N ASN A 132 9.90 -4.58 -2.55
CA ASN A 132 9.13 -5.82 -2.53
C ASN A 132 9.90 -6.99 -3.18
N PHE A 133 10.67 -6.74 -4.23
CA PHE A 133 11.50 -7.74 -4.87
C PHE A 133 12.64 -8.23 -3.96
N LEU A 134 13.30 -7.32 -3.23
CA LEU A 134 14.46 -7.64 -2.39
C LEU A 134 14.08 -8.24 -1.02
N GLN A 135 12.87 -7.99 -0.54
CA GLN A 135 12.39 -8.45 0.79
C GLN A 135 11.76 -9.85 0.78
N GLN A 136 12.02 -10.68 -0.23
CA GLN A 136 11.44 -12.03 -0.30
C GLN A 136 11.68 -12.88 0.98
N PRO A 137 10.66 -13.64 1.42
CA PRO A 137 9.64 -14.37 0.69
C PRO A 137 8.33 -13.61 0.54
N LEU A 138 7.68 -13.82 -0.63
CA LEU A 138 6.39 -13.22 -0.97
C LEU A 138 5.34 -13.45 0.12
N PRO A 139 4.58 -12.41 0.54
CA PRO A 139 3.48 -12.63 1.45
C PRO A 139 2.46 -13.58 0.80
N THR A 140 2.14 -14.66 1.49
CA THR A 140 1.00 -15.51 1.14
C THR A 140 -0.28 -14.68 1.17
N TYR A 141 -1.35 -15.10 0.50
CA TYR A 141 -2.65 -14.40 0.52
C TYR A 141 -3.11 -14.02 1.96
N PRO A 142 -2.93 -14.87 2.98
CA PRO A 142 -3.14 -14.48 4.37
C PRO A 142 -2.30 -13.27 4.81
N THR A 143 -1.02 -13.26 4.54
CA THR A 143 -0.13 -12.13 4.90
C THR A 143 -0.54 -10.83 4.21
N TYR A 144 -1.00 -10.90 2.96
CA TYR A 144 -1.57 -9.76 2.23
C TYR A 144 -2.79 -9.17 2.95
N LEU A 145 -3.72 -10.01 3.40
CA LEU A 145 -4.88 -9.55 4.16
C LEU A 145 -4.47 -8.89 5.48
N ALA A 146 -3.46 -9.45 6.18
CA ALA A 146 -2.93 -8.85 7.40
C ALA A 146 -2.33 -7.45 7.14
N HIS A 147 -1.61 -7.25 6.04
CA HIS A 147 -1.12 -5.92 5.64
C HIS A 147 -2.25 -4.95 5.31
N ARG A 148 -3.32 -5.39 4.66
CA ARG A 148 -4.50 -4.53 4.44
C ARG A 148 -5.17 -4.10 5.74
N ILE A 149 -5.29 -5.00 6.71
CA ILE A 149 -5.78 -4.67 8.06
C ILE A 149 -4.85 -3.65 8.73
N LYS A 150 -3.54 -3.83 8.61
CA LYS A 150 -2.55 -2.90 9.14
C LYS A 150 -2.72 -1.49 8.55
N ASN A 151 -2.81 -1.36 7.25
CA ASN A 151 -3.02 -0.07 6.56
C ASN A 151 -4.33 0.59 7.01
N TYR A 152 -5.43 -0.18 7.08
CA TYR A 152 -6.70 0.31 7.61
C TYR A 152 -6.56 0.91 9.02
N ILE A 153 -5.82 0.23 9.91
CA ILE A 153 -5.56 0.72 11.27
C ILE A 153 -4.78 2.04 11.24
N GLU A 154 -3.72 2.12 10.44
CA GLU A 154 -2.88 3.33 10.32
C GLU A 154 -3.69 4.54 9.84
N GLU A 155 -4.58 4.35 8.86
CA GLU A 155 -5.45 5.40 8.31
C GLU A 155 -6.55 5.83 9.28
N ASN A 156 -7.07 4.90 10.11
CA ASN A 156 -8.23 5.13 10.96
C ASN A 156 -7.89 5.23 12.47
N ALA A 157 -6.61 5.16 12.85
CA ALA A 157 -6.21 5.12 14.26
C ALA A 157 -6.69 6.34 15.07
N ALA A 158 -6.76 7.52 14.45
CA ALA A 158 -7.21 8.75 15.12
C ALA A 158 -8.72 8.78 15.42
N SER A 159 -9.49 7.91 14.75
CA SER A 159 -10.93 7.80 14.93
C SER A 159 -11.29 6.55 15.73
N PRO A 160 -12.45 6.52 16.41
CA PRO A 160 -12.97 5.29 16.97
C PRO A 160 -13.27 4.28 15.85
N PHE A 161 -12.61 3.13 15.86
CA PHE A 161 -12.96 2.00 14.98
C PHE A 161 -13.12 0.73 15.82
N LYS A 162 -13.87 -0.22 15.30
CA LYS A 162 -14.08 -1.53 15.91
C LYS A 162 -13.33 -2.61 15.13
N LEU A 163 -13.13 -3.76 15.74
CA LEU A 163 -12.53 -4.93 15.07
C LEU A 163 -13.35 -5.39 13.86
N GLU A 164 -14.66 -5.21 13.93
CA GLU A 164 -15.61 -5.51 12.88
C GLU A 164 -15.34 -4.68 11.63
N ASP A 165 -15.00 -3.39 11.79
CA ASP A 165 -14.71 -2.47 10.69
C ASP A 165 -13.42 -2.90 9.96
N ALA A 166 -12.38 -3.25 10.71
CA ALA A 166 -11.13 -3.75 10.15
C ALA A 166 -11.28 -5.10 9.43
N ALA A 167 -12.12 -5.99 9.95
CA ALA A 167 -12.42 -7.29 9.34
C ALA A 167 -13.25 -7.13 8.06
N ALA A 168 -14.28 -6.26 8.09
CA ALA A 168 -15.12 -5.95 6.93
C ALA A 168 -14.32 -5.31 5.79
N HIS A 169 -13.31 -4.47 6.10
CA HIS A 169 -12.43 -3.87 5.09
C HIS A 169 -11.71 -4.90 4.21
N VAL A 170 -11.48 -6.10 4.71
CA VAL A 170 -10.81 -7.21 3.99
C VAL A 170 -11.73 -8.40 3.72
N ASP A 171 -13.03 -8.25 3.98
CA ASP A 171 -14.09 -9.25 3.72
C ASP A 171 -13.83 -10.62 4.39
N ILE A 172 -13.45 -10.60 5.67
CA ILE A 172 -13.27 -11.81 6.49
C ILE A 172 -13.93 -11.64 7.86
N SER A 173 -14.11 -12.75 8.58
CA SER A 173 -14.64 -12.72 9.95
C SER A 173 -13.65 -12.05 10.92
N VAL A 174 -14.17 -11.44 11.99
CA VAL A 174 -13.36 -10.81 13.06
C VAL A 174 -12.36 -11.81 13.66
N SER A 175 -12.80 -13.04 13.93
CA SER A 175 -11.92 -14.09 14.47
C SER A 175 -10.74 -14.37 13.52
N ARG A 176 -11.01 -14.46 12.22
CA ARG A 176 -9.97 -14.68 11.20
C ARG A 176 -9.02 -13.49 11.11
N ALA A 177 -9.53 -12.26 11.15
CA ALA A 177 -8.72 -11.03 11.11
C ALA A 177 -7.76 -10.95 12.31
N VAL A 178 -8.26 -11.18 13.52
CA VAL A 178 -7.45 -11.16 14.76
C VAL A 178 -6.36 -12.22 14.74
N HIS A 179 -6.70 -13.45 14.35
CA HIS A 179 -5.73 -14.55 14.27
C HIS A 179 -4.63 -14.25 13.25
N LEU A 180 -5.03 -13.87 12.05
CA LEU A 180 -4.17 -13.57 10.93
C LEU A 180 -3.20 -12.43 11.23
N PHE A 181 -3.71 -11.33 11.82
CA PHE A 181 -2.91 -10.18 12.19
C PHE A 181 -1.86 -10.54 13.24
N LYS A 182 -2.27 -11.31 14.27
CA LYS A 182 -1.36 -11.77 15.32
C LYS A 182 -0.29 -12.72 14.79
N GLU A 183 -0.66 -13.64 13.92
CA GLU A 183 0.26 -14.58 13.28
C GLU A 183 1.32 -13.84 12.42
N THR A 184 0.88 -12.82 11.67
CA THR A 184 1.77 -12.07 10.75
C THR A 184 2.67 -11.07 11.48
N PHE A 185 2.14 -10.32 12.47
CA PHE A 185 2.86 -9.20 13.11
C PHE A 185 3.26 -9.46 14.56
N GLY A 186 2.93 -10.60 15.13
CA GLY A 186 3.29 -10.94 16.52
C GLY A 186 2.52 -10.15 17.59
N THR A 187 1.59 -9.26 17.19
CA THR A 187 0.83 -8.36 18.08
C THR A 187 -0.65 -8.38 17.74
N SER A 188 -1.51 -7.95 18.68
CA SER A 188 -2.94 -7.85 18.39
C SER A 188 -3.27 -6.55 17.64
N ILE A 189 -4.40 -6.53 16.90
CA ILE A 189 -4.94 -5.35 16.21
C ILE A 189 -5.07 -4.16 17.19
N ILE A 190 -5.62 -4.39 18.38
CA ILE A 190 -5.82 -3.34 19.40
C ILE A 190 -4.48 -2.80 19.94
N GLN A 191 -3.52 -3.69 20.17
CA GLN A 191 -2.18 -3.29 20.62
C GLN A 191 -1.48 -2.45 19.54
N TYR A 192 -1.57 -2.87 18.29
CA TYR A 192 -1.00 -2.15 17.15
C TYR A 192 -1.65 -0.76 16.99
N ALA A 193 -2.98 -0.67 17.04
CA ALA A 193 -3.69 0.60 16.98
C ALA A 193 -3.27 1.56 18.13
N LEU A 194 -3.06 1.02 19.32
CA LEU A 194 -2.56 1.79 20.46
C LEU A 194 -1.15 2.34 20.18
N GLU A 195 -0.28 1.56 19.58
CA GLU A 195 1.08 2.00 19.21
C GLU A 195 1.05 3.11 18.15
N VAL A 196 0.21 2.98 17.13
CA VAL A 196 0.01 4.03 16.12
C VAL A 196 -0.45 5.33 16.78
N ARG A 197 -1.48 5.28 17.65
CA ARG A 197 -1.98 6.44 18.40
C ARG A 197 -0.90 7.09 19.25
N LEU A 198 -0.09 6.29 19.95
CA LEU A 198 0.99 6.80 20.79
C LEU A 198 2.09 7.50 19.98
N ASN A 199 2.42 6.97 18.79
CA ASN A 199 3.38 7.60 17.89
C ASN A 199 2.85 8.93 17.35
N MET A 200 1.58 8.96 16.89
CA MET A 200 0.92 10.21 16.48
C MET A 200 0.91 11.26 17.59
N ALA A 201 0.59 10.85 18.82
CA ALA A 201 0.59 11.75 19.97
C ALA A 201 2.01 12.28 20.27
N ARG A 202 3.02 11.41 20.18
CA ARG A 202 4.43 11.79 20.36
C ARG A 202 4.86 12.87 19.36
N GLU A 203 4.53 12.70 18.10
CA GLU A 203 4.83 13.67 17.03
C GLU A 203 4.13 15.01 17.30
N ARG A 204 2.82 14.98 17.64
CA ARG A 204 2.07 16.20 17.99
C ARG A 204 2.62 16.91 19.21
N ILE A 205 3.05 16.18 20.22
CA ILE A 205 3.70 16.76 21.41
C ILE A 205 4.99 17.47 21.02
N THR A 206 5.77 16.88 20.12
CA THR A 206 7.09 17.40 19.72
C THR A 206 6.96 18.61 18.80
N PHE A 207 6.07 18.54 17.80
CA PHE A 207 6.06 19.47 16.67
C PHE A 207 4.87 20.42 16.65
N SER A 208 3.95 20.37 17.63
CA SER A 208 2.80 21.27 17.65
C SER A 208 2.63 22.00 18.97
N PRO A 209 1.98 23.20 18.96
CA PRO A 209 1.65 23.94 20.17
C PRO A 209 0.35 23.47 20.85
N MET A 210 -0.28 22.39 20.38
CA MET A 210 -1.56 21.88 20.89
C MET A 210 -1.53 21.63 22.38
N SER A 211 -2.66 21.81 23.09
CA SER A 211 -2.79 21.35 24.47
C SER A 211 -2.64 19.83 24.56
N LEU A 212 -2.24 19.30 25.70
CA LEU A 212 -2.07 17.84 25.84
C LEU A 212 -3.40 17.10 25.79
N GLU A 213 -4.49 17.75 26.20
CA GLU A 213 -5.85 17.26 26.09
C GLU A 213 -6.25 17.12 24.60
N HIS A 214 -5.97 18.16 23.80
CA HIS A 214 -6.25 18.13 22.36
C HIS A 214 -5.34 17.14 21.62
N VAL A 215 -4.09 16.97 22.03
CA VAL A 215 -3.22 15.90 21.50
C VAL A 215 -3.83 14.52 21.76
N ALA A 216 -4.33 14.27 22.98
CA ALA A 216 -4.97 12.99 23.30
C ALA A 216 -6.20 12.75 22.41
N GLU A 217 -7.10 13.73 22.34
CA GLU A 217 -8.33 13.64 21.54
C GLU A 217 -8.02 13.41 20.06
N SER A 218 -7.21 14.28 19.46
CA SER A 218 -6.87 14.20 18.02
C SER A 218 -6.07 12.95 17.64
N SER A 219 -5.43 12.30 18.62
CA SER A 219 -4.72 11.02 18.41
C SER A 219 -5.58 9.79 18.70
N GLY A 220 -6.91 9.96 18.89
CA GLY A 220 -7.87 8.87 19.04
C GLY A 220 -7.95 8.25 20.43
N PHE A 221 -7.52 8.94 21.47
CA PHE A 221 -7.68 8.48 22.86
C PHE A 221 -9.04 8.90 23.43
N PRO A 222 -9.74 8.01 24.16
CA PRO A 222 -11.08 8.29 24.65
C PRO A 222 -11.10 9.38 25.75
N ASN A 223 -10.00 9.56 26.46
CA ASN A 223 -9.82 10.63 27.47
C ASN A 223 -8.34 10.82 27.82
N TYR A 224 -8.03 11.98 28.42
CA TYR A 224 -6.66 12.34 28.79
C TYR A 224 -6.05 11.41 29.85
N ASN A 225 -6.84 10.93 30.81
CA ASN A 225 -6.32 10.09 31.89
C ASN A 225 -5.80 8.74 31.35
N TYR A 226 -6.54 8.13 30.45
CA TYR A 226 -6.10 6.90 29.78
C TYR A 226 -4.85 7.16 28.92
N PHE A 227 -4.87 8.21 28.11
CA PHE A 227 -3.72 8.64 27.33
C PHE A 227 -2.47 8.83 28.20
N HIS A 228 -2.56 9.62 29.27
CA HIS A 228 -1.44 9.88 30.17
C HIS A 228 -0.82 8.59 30.72
N LYS A 229 -1.67 7.65 31.17
CA LYS A 229 -1.24 6.35 31.70
C LYS A 229 -0.48 5.52 30.68
N VAL A 230 -1.03 5.35 29.46
CA VAL A 230 -0.42 4.51 28.43
C VAL A 230 0.82 5.16 27.81
N PHE A 231 0.81 6.48 27.67
CA PHE A 231 1.97 7.25 27.20
C PHE A 231 3.16 7.11 28.15
N ARG A 232 2.92 7.33 29.45
CA ARG A 232 3.96 7.14 30.47
C ARG A 232 4.49 5.71 30.50
N LYS A 233 3.62 4.71 30.34
CA LYS A 233 4.04 3.31 30.27
C LYS A 233 4.94 3.04 29.04
N LYS A 234 4.65 3.64 27.90
CA LYS A 234 5.41 3.41 26.65
C LYS A 234 6.74 4.16 26.63
N PHE A 235 6.74 5.44 27.04
CA PHE A 235 7.90 6.33 26.90
C PHE A 235 8.66 6.62 28.20
N GLY A 236 8.25 6.04 29.32
CA GLY A 236 8.93 6.18 30.62
C GLY A 236 8.68 7.51 31.33
N MET A 237 8.06 8.50 30.66
CA MET A 237 7.80 9.84 31.20
C MET A 237 6.40 10.34 30.83
N SER A 238 5.89 11.31 31.62
CA SER A 238 4.59 11.91 31.31
C SER A 238 4.61 12.72 30.00
N PRO A 239 3.46 12.93 29.33
CA PRO A 239 3.38 13.78 28.14
C PRO A 239 3.95 15.20 28.35
N LYS A 240 3.73 15.78 29.55
CA LYS A 240 4.27 17.11 29.92
C LYS A 240 5.79 17.09 30.01
N GLN A 241 6.36 16.08 30.67
CA GLN A 241 7.83 15.92 30.78
C GLN A 241 8.45 15.68 29.40
N TYR A 242 7.80 14.86 28.55
CA TYR A 242 8.24 14.60 27.20
C TYR A 242 8.30 15.88 26.36
N ARG A 243 7.27 16.72 26.43
CA ARG A 243 7.22 18.04 25.75
C ARG A 243 8.34 18.96 26.20
N GLN A 244 8.62 19.02 27.52
CA GLN A 244 9.71 19.84 28.05
C GLN A 244 11.08 19.36 27.55
N ALA A 245 11.31 18.03 27.57
CA ALA A 245 12.55 17.44 27.09
C ALA A 245 12.77 17.67 25.59
N SER A 246 11.72 17.51 24.76
CA SER A 246 11.81 17.72 23.30
C SER A 246 12.13 19.17 22.94
N ARG A 247 11.64 20.14 23.71
CA ARG A 247 11.94 21.57 23.49
C ARG A 247 13.38 21.92 23.83
N ASN A 248 13.97 21.25 24.82
CA ASN A 248 15.34 21.51 25.26
C ASN A 248 16.41 20.87 24.32
N HIS A 249 16.04 19.92 23.47
CA HIS A 249 16.94 19.27 22.51
C HIS A 249 16.83 19.86 21.09
N GLY A 250 15.97 20.84 20.88
CA GLY A 250 15.74 21.52 19.61
C GLY A 250 16.34 22.92 19.50
N MET A 251 17.25 23.30 20.41
CA MET A 251 18.05 24.51 20.32
C MET A 251 19.51 24.20 20.00
#